data_5afee482bf18907ffd571e1f3ed291a3
#
_entry.id   5afee482bf18907ffd571e1f3ed291a3
#
_cell.length_a   1.000
_cell.length_b   1.000
_cell.length_c   1.000
_cell.angle_alpha   90.00
_cell.angle_beta   90.00
_cell.angle_gamma   90.00
#
_symmetry.space_group_name_H-M   'P 1'
#
loop_
_entity.id
_entity.type
_entity.pdbx_description
1 polymer ?
#
loop_
_entity_poly.entity_id
_entity_poly.type
_entity_poly.pdbx_seq_one_letter_code
_entity_poly.pdbx_strand_id
1 'polypeptide(L)'
;AKRMSEVTGEEAKTIHRLLQVDWDEKDNPVFTRNERNPLECDCLVVDELSMVDAYVFESLLRALPFSCRLVLVGDNDQLPSVGAGNVLGDLIASGLFPTVQLKEIFRQSQESLIVMSAHRIVEGKLPDLRRHDSDFFFLPQEDPQKAAQLIVSLCSVRLPRSYGYSSVTDIQVLCPGRKGELGTVELNKHLREAINPPARGKAEAKVNGALFRLGDKVMQIRNDYNLPWAKEDGTAGEGVFNGDMGVITEIDKPGGAIHVRIDDKDVVYDFERASNELEPAYAVTVHKSQGNEFPAVVIPVLDPPRQLCYRNLLYTGVTRAKQLLILVGRRGVIDAMVENNRKTKRYTGLKWFLLNEE
;
A
#
# COMPACT_ATOMS: atom_id res chain seq x y z
N ALA A 1 -3.29 7.81 8.38
CA ALA A 1 -3.58 9.14 8.91
C ALA A 1 -4.94 9.65 8.41
N LYS A 2 -5.18 9.83 7.09
CA LYS A 2 -6.43 10.41 6.54
C LYS A 2 -7.69 9.71 7.07
N ARG A 3 -7.79 8.39 6.93
CA ARG A 3 -8.94 7.60 7.43
C ARG A 3 -9.15 7.73 8.95
N MET A 4 -8.06 7.81 9.71
CA MET A 4 -8.16 8.05 11.16
C MET A 4 -8.80 9.43 11.44
N SER A 5 -8.33 10.48 10.77
CA SER A 5 -8.91 11.81 10.94
C SER A 5 -10.39 11.87 10.57
N GLU A 6 -10.79 11.21 9.46
CA GLU A 6 -12.19 11.15 9.01
C GLU A 6 -13.11 10.44 10.02
N VAL A 7 -12.61 9.36 10.65
CA VAL A 7 -13.41 8.56 11.59
C VAL A 7 -13.45 9.17 13.00
N THR A 8 -12.34 9.74 13.44
CA THR A 8 -12.23 10.28 14.81
C THR A 8 -12.64 11.75 14.93
N GLY A 9 -12.58 12.51 13.83
CA GLY A 9 -12.72 13.96 13.83
C GLY A 9 -11.48 14.69 14.34
N GLU A 10 -10.43 13.96 14.73
CA GLU A 10 -9.18 14.49 15.25
C GLU A 10 -8.06 14.49 14.20
N GLU A 11 -7.09 15.36 14.33
CA GLU A 11 -5.97 15.42 13.41
C GLU A 11 -5.07 14.18 13.57
N ALA A 12 -4.92 13.36 12.52
CA ALA A 12 -3.96 12.28 12.47
C ALA A 12 -2.85 12.58 11.45
N LYS A 13 -1.62 12.31 11.86
CA LYS A 13 -0.40 12.53 11.05
C LYS A 13 0.37 11.21 10.86
N THR A 14 1.21 11.14 9.85
CA THR A 14 2.24 10.08 9.81
C THR A 14 3.24 10.31 10.96
N ILE A 15 3.88 9.24 11.45
CA ILE A 15 4.87 9.35 12.54
C ILE A 15 5.97 10.36 12.17
N HIS A 16 6.46 10.35 10.93
CA HIS A 16 7.47 11.29 10.46
C HIS A 16 7.02 12.76 10.57
N ARG A 17 5.77 13.07 10.20
CA ARG A 17 5.22 14.42 10.37
C ARG A 17 4.99 14.78 11.82
N LEU A 18 4.55 13.82 12.64
CA LEU A 18 4.35 14.02 14.06
C LEU A 18 5.69 14.36 14.74
N LEU A 19 6.75 13.66 14.37
CA LEU A 19 8.10 13.87 14.89
C LEU A 19 8.82 15.06 14.23
N GLN A 20 8.22 15.72 13.23
CA GLN A 20 8.78 16.87 12.53
C GLN A 20 10.16 16.51 11.95
N VAL A 21 10.15 15.65 10.90
CA VAL A 21 11.38 15.23 10.23
C VAL A 21 12.08 16.42 9.60
N ASP A 22 13.38 16.51 9.84
CA ASP A 22 14.33 17.38 9.18
C ASP A 22 15.47 16.53 8.58
N TRP A 23 16.37 17.10 7.84
CA TRP A 23 17.46 16.37 7.18
C TRP A 23 18.79 16.95 7.64
N ASP A 24 19.71 16.08 8.06
CA ASP A 24 21.07 16.48 8.40
C ASP A 24 21.91 16.77 7.13
N GLU A 25 23.12 17.28 7.32
CA GLU A 25 24.06 17.57 6.23
C GLU A 25 24.46 16.35 5.36
N LYS A 26 24.04 15.13 5.77
CA LYS A 26 24.31 13.86 5.09
C LYS A 26 23.04 13.22 4.53
N ASP A 27 21.96 14.00 4.40
CA ASP A 27 20.64 13.52 3.96
C ASP A 27 20.05 12.38 4.82
N ASN A 28 20.40 12.29 6.11
CA ASN A 28 19.70 11.38 7.01
C ASN A 28 18.53 12.09 7.70
N PRO A 29 17.38 11.40 7.89
CA PRO A 29 16.26 11.98 8.61
C PRO A 29 16.62 12.18 10.09
N VAL A 30 16.43 13.40 10.57
CA VAL A 30 16.58 13.78 11.98
C VAL A 30 15.21 14.27 12.47
N PHE A 31 14.80 13.81 13.64
CA PHE A 31 13.53 14.22 14.22
C PHE A 31 13.74 15.34 15.23
N THR A 32 13.01 16.46 15.05
CA THR A 32 13.09 17.62 15.96
C THR A 32 12.33 17.38 17.25
N ARG A 33 11.30 16.50 17.24
CA ARG A 33 10.63 16.00 18.45
C ARG A 33 11.44 14.85 19.05
N ASN A 34 11.84 15.01 20.30
CA ASN A 34 12.69 14.07 21.05
C ASN A 34 12.56 14.34 22.57
N GLU A 35 13.43 13.77 23.39
CA GLU A 35 13.40 13.92 24.86
C GLU A 35 13.52 15.40 25.33
N ARG A 36 14.16 16.27 24.53
CA ARG A 36 14.33 17.70 24.85
C ARG A 36 13.19 18.56 24.32
N ASN A 37 12.45 18.04 23.36
CA ASN A 37 11.30 18.68 22.72
C ASN A 37 10.18 17.67 22.53
N PRO A 38 9.56 17.16 23.61
CA PRO A 38 8.59 16.09 23.55
C PRO A 38 7.29 16.50 22.85
N LEU A 39 6.50 15.50 22.49
CA LEU A 39 5.14 15.68 22.00
C LEU A 39 4.25 16.19 23.15
N GLU A 40 3.27 17.01 22.81
CA GLU A 40 2.29 17.53 23.76
C GLU A 40 0.99 16.72 23.64
N CYS A 41 0.95 15.54 24.26
CA CYS A 41 -0.21 14.67 24.23
C CYS A 41 -0.32 13.80 25.49
N ASP A 42 -1.54 13.52 25.92
CA ASP A 42 -1.86 12.62 27.04
C ASP A 42 -2.07 11.18 26.56
N CYS A 43 -2.44 11.01 25.30
CA CYS A 43 -2.64 9.71 24.66
C CYS A 43 -2.20 9.76 23.20
N LEU A 44 -1.43 8.76 22.78
CA LEU A 44 -1.04 8.58 21.39
C LEU A 44 -1.54 7.22 20.87
N VAL A 45 -2.28 7.23 19.77
CA VAL A 45 -2.71 6.03 19.05
C VAL A 45 -1.85 5.88 17.80
N VAL A 46 -1.15 4.76 17.68
CA VAL A 46 -0.35 4.41 16.50
C VAL A 46 -1.01 3.26 15.78
N ASP A 47 -1.51 3.53 14.59
CA ASP A 47 -2.10 2.53 13.70
C ASP A 47 -1.09 2.03 12.67
N GLU A 48 -1.35 0.85 12.08
CA GLU A 48 -0.47 0.18 11.10
C GLU A 48 0.95 -0.06 11.66
N LEU A 49 1.07 -0.44 12.94
CA LEU A 49 2.36 -0.65 13.61
C LEU A 49 3.23 -1.74 12.95
N SER A 50 2.63 -2.66 12.20
CA SER A 50 3.36 -3.65 11.39
C SER A 50 4.34 -3.01 10.40
N MET A 51 4.06 -1.79 9.95
CA MET A 51 4.90 -1.02 9.01
C MET A 51 5.99 -0.20 9.68
N VAL A 52 6.00 -0.11 11.01
CA VAL A 52 6.96 0.71 11.77
C VAL A 52 8.20 -0.10 12.10
N ASP A 53 9.36 0.40 11.70
CA ASP A 53 10.66 -0.21 12.00
C ASP A 53 11.19 0.23 13.38
N ALA A 54 12.28 -0.40 13.81
CA ALA A 54 12.84 -0.16 15.13
C ALA A 54 13.36 1.26 15.31
N TYR A 55 13.91 1.90 14.27
CA TYR A 55 14.44 3.26 14.35
C TYR A 55 13.32 4.29 14.52
N VAL A 56 12.27 4.18 13.70
CA VAL A 56 11.10 5.06 13.79
C VAL A 56 10.38 4.88 15.12
N PHE A 57 10.28 3.63 15.60
CA PHE A 57 9.64 3.34 16.88
C PHE A 57 10.45 3.89 18.07
N GLU A 58 11.77 3.70 18.07
CA GLU A 58 12.66 4.30 19.07
C GLU A 58 12.52 5.82 19.12
N SER A 59 12.57 6.47 17.95
CA SER A 59 12.44 7.92 17.85
C SER A 59 11.09 8.41 18.36
N LEU A 60 10.02 7.65 18.12
CA LEU A 60 8.69 7.94 18.66
C LEU A 60 8.68 7.86 20.20
N LEU A 61 9.24 6.77 20.76
CA LEU A 61 9.29 6.61 22.20
C LEU A 61 10.09 7.72 22.90
N ARG A 62 11.20 8.16 22.30
CA ARG A 62 12.02 9.28 22.82
C ARG A 62 11.24 10.60 22.85
N ALA A 63 10.31 10.80 21.93
CA ALA A 63 9.50 12.01 21.87
C ALA A 63 8.25 11.98 22.74
N LEU A 64 7.92 10.83 23.37
CA LEU A 64 6.73 10.71 24.21
C LEU A 64 6.97 11.22 25.64
N PRO A 65 6.05 12.02 26.20
CA PRO A 65 6.04 12.28 27.64
C PRO A 65 5.84 10.99 28.44
N PHE A 66 6.48 10.86 29.61
CA PHE A 66 6.32 9.70 30.49
C PHE A 66 4.87 9.43 30.92
N SER A 67 4.05 10.47 30.99
CA SER A 67 2.63 10.37 31.34
C SER A 67 1.74 9.96 30.19
N CYS A 68 2.25 9.93 28.95
CA CYS A 68 1.46 9.65 27.75
C CYS A 68 1.04 8.18 27.70
N ARG A 69 -0.26 7.95 27.52
CA ARG A 69 -0.78 6.61 27.21
C ARG A 69 -0.51 6.26 25.75
N LEU A 70 0.14 5.11 25.51
CA LEU A 70 0.42 4.63 24.17
C LEU A 70 -0.51 3.46 23.81
N VAL A 71 -1.25 3.60 22.72
CA VAL A 71 -2.10 2.56 22.13
C VAL A 71 -1.53 2.17 20.78
N LEU A 72 -1.13 0.91 20.65
CA LEU A 72 -0.51 0.36 19.44
C LEU A 72 -1.51 -0.55 18.72
N VAL A 73 -1.79 -0.25 17.46
CA VAL A 73 -2.72 -1.01 16.62
C VAL A 73 -1.97 -1.52 15.38
N GLY A 74 -2.22 -2.76 14.98
CA GLY A 74 -1.58 -3.30 13.78
C GLY A 74 -1.92 -4.77 13.56
N ASP A 75 -1.56 -5.25 12.39
CA ASP A 75 -1.79 -6.63 11.97
C ASP A 75 -0.45 -7.36 11.78
N ASN A 76 -0.14 -8.27 12.70
CA ASN A 76 1.11 -9.03 12.71
C ASN A 76 1.20 -10.07 11.58
N ASP A 77 0.12 -10.33 10.85
CA ASP A 77 0.08 -11.26 9.72
C ASP A 77 0.23 -10.54 8.36
N GLN A 78 0.15 -9.21 8.33
CA GLN A 78 0.53 -8.42 7.17
C GLN A 78 2.05 -8.40 6.94
N LEU A 79 2.46 -7.72 5.86
CA LEU A 79 3.86 -7.51 5.55
C LEU A 79 4.53 -6.67 6.64
N PRO A 80 5.74 -7.05 7.09
CA PRO A 80 6.49 -6.27 8.06
C PRO A 80 7.04 -4.97 7.45
N SER A 81 7.57 -4.09 8.32
CA SER A 81 8.27 -2.85 7.92
C SER A 81 9.37 -3.12 6.88
N VAL A 82 9.69 -2.11 6.05
CA VAL A 82 10.83 -2.20 5.13
C VAL A 82 12.15 -2.10 5.91
N GLY A 83 12.21 -1.22 6.91
CA GLY A 83 13.36 -1.04 7.79
C GLY A 83 13.58 -2.21 8.75
N ALA A 84 14.65 -2.16 9.53
CA ALA A 84 15.07 -3.20 10.46
C ALA A 84 14.11 -3.36 11.65
N GLY A 85 14.01 -4.59 12.17
CA GLY A 85 13.22 -4.91 13.36
C GLY A 85 11.87 -5.57 13.05
N ASN A 86 11.20 -6.03 14.10
CA ASN A 86 9.86 -6.62 14.10
C ASN A 86 9.10 -6.16 15.33
N VAL A 87 8.93 -4.82 15.42
CA VAL A 87 8.44 -4.16 16.64
C VAL A 87 7.13 -4.77 17.15
N LEU A 88 6.09 -4.80 16.32
CA LEU A 88 4.79 -5.34 16.72
C LEU A 88 4.89 -6.80 17.16
N GLY A 89 5.57 -7.64 16.37
CA GLY A 89 5.73 -9.05 16.67
C GLY A 89 6.50 -9.31 17.97
N ASP A 90 7.54 -8.54 18.22
CA ASP A 90 8.37 -8.68 19.44
C ASP A 90 7.65 -8.21 20.70
N LEU A 91 6.90 -7.09 20.62
CA LEU A 91 6.08 -6.60 21.73
C LEU A 91 5.02 -7.65 22.11
N ILE A 92 4.27 -8.17 21.13
CA ILE A 92 3.28 -9.24 21.37
C ILE A 92 3.95 -10.49 21.95
N ALA A 93 5.05 -10.93 21.35
CA ALA A 93 5.74 -12.17 21.75
C ALA A 93 6.46 -12.07 23.11
N SER A 94 6.72 -10.87 23.63
CA SER A 94 7.25 -10.66 24.97
C SER A 94 6.26 -11.03 26.07
N GLY A 95 4.96 -10.87 25.82
CA GLY A 95 3.90 -11.10 26.79
C GLY A 95 3.85 -10.07 27.92
N LEU A 96 4.66 -9.01 27.88
CA LEU A 96 4.76 -7.99 28.92
C LEU A 96 3.68 -6.90 28.83
N PHE A 97 3.10 -6.74 27.65
CA PHE A 97 2.13 -5.68 27.38
C PHE A 97 0.71 -6.25 27.26
N PRO A 98 -0.30 -5.57 27.85
CA PRO A 98 -1.70 -5.94 27.63
C PRO A 98 -2.00 -5.98 26.13
N THR A 99 -2.41 -7.15 25.63
CA THR A 99 -2.64 -7.37 24.21
C THR A 99 -4.06 -7.90 23.99
N VAL A 100 -4.81 -7.24 23.13
CA VAL A 100 -6.14 -7.68 22.68
C VAL A 100 -6.01 -8.11 21.21
N GLN A 101 -6.34 -9.35 20.94
CA GLN A 101 -6.33 -9.89 19.58
C GLN A 101 -7.76 -10.07 19.09
N LEU A 102 -8.13 -9.35 18.02
CA LEU A 102 -9.43 -9.49 17.35
C LEU A 102 -9.40 -10.73 16.47
N LYS A 103 -10.09 -11.79 16.89
CA LYS A 103 -10.17 -13.09 16.16
C LYS A 103 -11.53 -13.39 15.61
N GLU A 104 -12.56 -12.76 16.14
CA GLU A 104 -13.93 -13.05 15.77
C GLU A 104 -14.33 -12.34 14.47
N ILE A 105 -14.87 -13.09 13.53
CA ILE A 105 -15.45 -12.56 12.31
C ILE A 105 -16.91 -12.27 12.60
N PHE A 106 -17.31 -11.00 12.48
CA PHE A 106 -18.71 -10.63 12.64
C PHE A 106 -19.61 -11.37 11.62
N ARG A 107 -20.83 -11.71 12.03
CA ARG A 107 -21.78 -12.49 11.22
C ARG A 107 -21.96 -11.91 9.80
N GLN A 108 -22.05 -10.60 9.66
CA GLN A 108 -22.16 -9.94 8.35
C GLN A 108 -20.94 -10.15 7.46
N SER A 109 -19.73 -10.24 8.04
CA SER A 109 -18.49 -10.49 7.31
C SER A 109 -18.27 -11.96 6.98
N GLN A 110 -19.02 -12.89 7.57
CA GLN A 110 -18.95 -14.33 7.27
C GLN A 110 -19.53 -14.68 5.89
N GLU A 111 -20.32 -13.79 5.29
CA GLU A 111 -20.83 -13.94 3.92
C GLU A 111 -19.77 -13.58 2.87
N SER A 112 -18.76 -12.75 3.22
CA SER A 112 -17.68 -12.37 2.35
C SER A 112 -16.63 -13.47 2.24
N LEU A 113 -16.42 -13.99 1.04
CA LEU A 113 -15.33 -14.94 0.76
C LEU A 113 -13.97 -14.30 0.82
N ILE A 114 -13.83 -12.99 0.59
CA ILE A 114 -12.56 -12.25 0.78
C ILE A 114 -12.13 -12.38 2.24
N VAL A 115 -13.03 -12.04 3.18
CA VAL A 115 -12.75 -12.11 4.62
C VAL A 115 -12.47 -13.54 5.07
N MET A 116 -13.31 -14.49 4.68
CA MET A 116 -13.12 -15.90 5.01
C MET A 116 -11.83 -16.47 4.43
N SER A 117 -11.45 -16.06 3.20
CA SER A 117 -10.20 -16.48 2.57
C SER A 117 -8.98 -15.88 3.27
N ALA A 118 -9.04 -14.61 3.68
CA ALA A 118 -7.98 -13.97 4.44
C ALA A 118 -7.71 -14.73 5.77
N HIS A 119 -8.74 -15.07 6.53
CA HIS A 119 -8.61 -15.87 7.76
C HIS A 119 -8.01 -17.26 7.49
N ARG A 120 -8.52 -17.96 6.46
CA ARG A 120 -7.98 -19.27 6.08
C ARG A 120 -6.49 -19.20 5.72
N ILE A 121 -6.09 -18.18 4.97
CA ILE A 121 -4.68 -17.96 4.61
C ILE A 121 -3.81 -17.78 5.86
N VAL A 122 -4.22 -16.96 6.82
CA VAL A 122 -3.49 -16.76 8.09
C VAL A 122 -3.34 -18.07 8.84
N GLU A 123 -4.39 -18.90 8.90
CA GLU A 123 -4.36 -20.22 9.53
C GLU A 123 -3.56 -21.28 8.74
N GLY A 124 -3.04 -20.94 7.56
CA GLY A 124 -2.34 -21.88 6.68
C GLY A 124 -3.28 -22.83 5.94
N LYS A 125 -4.55 -22.46 5.80
CA LYS A 125 -5.56 -23.21 5.06
C LYS A 125 -5.81 -22.53 3.71
N LEU A 126 -6.04 -23.35 2.69
CA LEU A 126 -6.34 -22.83 1.35
C LEU A 126 -7.69 -22.12 1.31
N PRO A 127 -7.81 -20.97 0.61
CA PRO A 127 -9.09 -20.35 0.33
C PRO A 127 -9.97 -21.27 -0.54
N ASP A 128 -11.28 -21.03 -0.55
CA ASP A 128 -12.19 -21.75 -1.44
C ASP A 128 -12.12 -21.18 -2.86
N LEU A 129 -11.35 -21.84 -3.73
CA LEU A 129 -11.10 -21.43 -5.11
C LEU A 129 -12.18 -21.90 -6.11
N ARG A 130 -13.23 -22.57 -5.64
CA ARG A 130 -14.25 -23.19 -6.53
C ARG A 130 -15.53 -22.39 -6.65
N ARG A 131 -15.81 -21.50 -5.71
CA ARG A 131 -17.01 -20.67 -5.75
C ARG A 131 -16.92 -19.56 -6.79
N HIS A 132 -18.05 -19.32 -7.47
CA HIS A 132 -18.16 -18.33 -8.55
C HIS A 132 -19.33 -17.35 -8.35
N ASP A 133 -19.93 -17.34 -7.17
CA ASP A 133 -21.14 -16.60 -6.80
C ASP A 133 -20.92 -15.60 -5.66
N SER A 134 -19.73 -15.04 -5.57
CA SER A 134 -19.31 -14.24 -4.42
C SER A 134 -18.41 -13.06 -4.82
N ASP A 135 -17.77 -12.47 -3.82
CA ASP A 135 -16.83 -11.36 -3.91
C ASP A 135 -15.36 -11.80 -4.19
N PHE A 136 -15.10 -13.13 -4.27
CA PHE A 136 -13.78 -13.70 -4.49
C PHE A 136 -13.80 -14.72 -5.62
N PHE A 137 -12.89 -14.54 -6.60
CA PHE A 137 -12.78 -15.42 -7.76
C PHE A 137 -11.34 -15.89 -7.98
N PHE A 138 -11.19 -17.13 -8.42
CA PHE A 138 -9.95 -17.65 -8.94
C PHE A 138 -10.10 -18.01 -10.43
N LEU A 139 -9.25 -17.41 -11.27
CA LEU A 139 -9.22 -17.68 -12.71
C LEU A 139 -7.93 -18.43 -13.05
N PRO A 140 -8.00 -19.74 -13.29
CA PRO A 140 -6.82 -20.55 -13.58
C PRO A 140 -6.18 -20.14 -14.91
N GLN A 141 -4.87 -19.95 -14.90
CA GLN A 141 -4.06 -19.68 -16.07
C GLN A 141 -2.65 -20.21 -15.87
N GLU A 142 -2.13 -20.87 -16.91
CA GLU A 142 -0.80 -21.51 -16.90
C GLU A 142 0.24 -20.71 -17.71
N ASP A 143 -0.21 -19.89 -18.65
CA ASP A 143 0.61 -19.11 -19.56
C ASP A 143 0.68 -17.65 -19.09
N PRO A 144 1.90 -17.11 -18.84
CA PRO A 144 2.05 -15.73 -18.36
C PRO A 144 1.50 -14.67 -19.32
N GLN A 145 1.65 -14.85 -20.63
CA GLN A 145 1.13 -13.87 -21.61
C GLN A 145 -0.39 -13.89 -21.65
N LYS A 146 -1.01 -15.07 -21.61
CA LYS A 146 -2.48 -15.18 -21.52
C LYS A 146 -3.00 -14.65 -20.19
N ALA A 147 -2.27 -14.84 -19.10
CA ALA A 147 -2.62 -14.26 -17.80
C ALA A 147 -2.58 -12.72 -17.86
N ALA A 148 -1.55 -12.14 -18.48
CA ALA A 148 -1.46 -10.69 -18.67
C ALA A 148 -2.62 -10.15 -19.51
N GLN A 149 -2.94 -10.81 -20.64
CA GLN A 149 -4.07 -10.44 -21.48
C GLN A 149 -5.41 -10.54 -20.75
N LEU A 150 -5.59 -11.59 -19.93
CA LEU A 150 -6.79 -11.76 -19.10
C LEU A 150 -6.91 -10.62 -18.08
N ILE A 151 -5.83 -10.28 -17.37
CA ILE A 151 -5.79 -9.17 -16.40
C ILE A 151 -6.13 -7.85 -17.10
N VAL A 152 -5.53 -7.57 -18.24
CA VAL A 152 -5.84 -6.37 -19.03
C VAL A 152 -7.32 -6.34 -19.41
N SER A 153 -7.87 -7.45 -19.93
CA SER A 153 -9.29 -7.56 -20.28
C SER A 153 -10.22 -7.37 -19.08
N LEU A 154 -9.85 -7.93 -17.92
CA LEU A 154 -10.60 -7.73 -16.67
C LEU A 154 -10.67 -6.25 -16.32
N CYS A 155 -9.52 -5.56 -16.26
CA CYS A 155 -9.43 -4.19 -15.80
C CYS A 155 -10.01 -3.17 -16.80
N SER A 156 -9.85 -3.40 -18.11
CA SER A 156 -10.27 -2.43 -19.13
C SER A 156 -11.69 -2.63 -19.64
N VAL A 157 -12.24 -3.85 -19.57
CA VAL A 157 -13.53 -4.16 -20.20
C VAL A 157 -14.49 -4.90 -19.27
N ARG A 158 -14.07 -6.05 -18.71
CA ARG A 158 -15.00 -6.96 -18.04
C ARG A 158 -15.57 -6.37 -16.75
N LEU A 159 -14.70 -5.93 -15.83
CA LEU A 159 -15.13 -5.37 -14.55
C LEU A 159 -15.89 -4.06 -14.70
N PRO A 160 -15.47 -3.11 -15.57
CA PRO A 160 -16.29 -1.94 -15.87
C PRO A 160 -17.70 -2.26 -16.38
N ARG A 161 -17.82 -3.24 -17.29
CA ARG A 161 -19.14 -3.63 -17.85
C ARG A 161 -20.01 -4.37 -16.87
N SER A 162 -19.43 -5.29 -16.07
CA SER A 162 -20.21 -6.18 -15.21
C SER A 162 -20.57 -5.56 -13.86
N TYR A 163 -19.72 -4.67 -13.33
CA TYR A 163 -19.86 -4.11 -11.99
C TYR A 163 -19.91 -2.58 -11.97
N GLY A 164 -19.70 -1.91 -13.11
CA GLY A 164 -19.68 -0.45 -13.17
C GLY A 164 -18.40 0.18 -12.58
N TYR A 165 -17.37 -0.60 -12.30
CA TYR A 165 -16.12 -0.08 -11.72
C TYR A 165 -15.35 0.79 -12.72
N SER A 166 -14.81 1.89 -12.23
CA SER A 166 -13.85 2.70 -12.96
C SER A 166 -12.51 1.96 -13.07
N SER A 167 -12.01 1.79 -14.29
CA SER A 167 -10.69 1.18 -14.55
C SER A 167 -9.54 1.94 -13.89
N VAL A 168 -9.72 3.24 -13.59
CA VAL A 168 -8.68 4.11 -13.05
C VAL A 168 -8.78 4.22 -11.53
N THR A 169 -9.99 4.42 -10.97
CA THR A 169 -10.16 4.69 -9.54
C THR A 169 -10.48 3.44 -8.71
N ASP A 170 -11.28 2.50 -9.25
CA ASP A 170 -11.86 1.42 -8.45
C ASP A 170 -11.09 0.11 -8.56
N ILE A 171 -10.39 -0.10 -9.68
CA ILE A 171 -9.66 -1.33 -9.95
C ILE A 171 -8.17 -1.14 -9.69
N GLN A 172 -7.56 -2.06 -8.96
CA GLN A 172 -6.13 -2.09 -8.71
C GLN A 172 -5.54 -3.47 -8.98
N VAL A 173 -4.48 -3.51 -9.80
CA VAL A 173 -3.68 -4.72 -9.95
C VAL A 173 -2.56 -4.72 -8.91
N LEU A 174 -2.45 -5.79 -8.12
CA LEU A 174 -1.44 -5.94 -7.07
C LEU A 174 -0.46 -7.07 -7.45
N CYS A 175 0.74 -6.71 -7.87
CA CYS A 175 1.75 -7.68 -8.30
C CYS A 175 2.65 -8.09 -7.12
N PRO A 176 3.06 -9.37 -7.04
CA PRO A 176 4.12 -9.77 -6.11
C PRO A 176 5.43 -9.02 -6.36
N GLY A 177 5.81 -8.79 -7.61
CA GLY A 177 7.07 -8.18 -7.98
C GLY A 177 7.00 -7.17 -9.13
N ARG A 178 8.16 -6.58 -9.47
CA ARG A 178 8.27 -5.54 -10.51
C ARG A 178 8.58 -6.08 -11.90
N LYS A 179 9.35 -7.16 -11.98
CA LYS A 179 9.91 -7.72 -13.24
C LYS A 179 9.08 -8.91 -13.74
N GLY A 180 9.21 -9.21 -15.02
CA GLY A 180 8.51 -10.29 -15.71
C GLY A 180 7.18 -9.86 -16.31
N GLU A 181 6.56 -10.73 -17.09
CA GLU A 181 5.30 -10.48 -17.83
C GLU A 181 4.16 -10.03 -16.90
N LEU A 182 4.09 -10.59 -15.70
CA LEU A 182 3.11 -10.27 -14.67
C LEU A 182 3.66 -9.32 -13.59
N GLY A 183 4.80 -8.68 -13.84
CA GLY A 183 5.36 -7.64 -12.99
C GLY A 183 4.74 -6.27 -13.26
N THR A 184 4.89 -5.35 -12.31
CA THR A 184 4.29 -4.01 -12.45
C THR A 184 4.77 -3.25 -13.68
N VAL A 185 6.02 -3.46 -14.11
CA VAL A 185 6.60 -2.73 -15.25
C VAL A 185 5.87 -3.07 -16.54
N GLU A 186 5.72 -4.35 -16.87
CA GLU A 186 5.06 -4.77 -18.11
C GLU A 186 3.53 -4.60 -18.02
N LEU A 187 2.92 -4.98 -16.90
CA LEU A 187 1.47 -4.80 -16.74
C LEU A 187 1.05 -3.33 -16.81
N ASN A 188 1.82 -2.39 -16.28
CA ASN A 188 1.50 -0.97 -16.42
C ASN A 188 1.50 -0.50 -17.88
N LYS A 189 2.43 -0.99 -18.72
CA LYS A 189 2.43 -0.68 -20.15
C LYS A 189 1.16 -1.19 -20.83
N HIS A 190 0.82 -2.47 -20.63
CA HIS A 190 -0.35 -3.09 -21.25
C HIS A 190 -1.67 -2.47 -20.74
N LEU A 191 -1.78 -2.24 -19.45
CA LEU A 191 -2.96 -1.63 -18.84
C LEU A 191 -3.16 -0.19 -19.32
N ARG A 192 -2.09 0.63 -19.36
CA ARG A 192 -2.17 1.99 -19.88
C ARG A 192 -2.66 2.02 -21.31
N GLU A 193 -2.10 1.20 -22.21
CA GLU A 193 -2.52 1.17 -23.61
C GLU A 193 -3.97 0.71 -23.78
N ALA A 194 -4.49 -0.15 -22.90
CA ALA A 194 -5.85 -0.63 -22.96
C ALA A 194 -6.86 0.33 -22.29
N ILE A 195 -6.48 0.98 -21.18
CA ILE A 195 -7.36 1.83 -20.38
C ILE A 195 -7.30 3.29 -20.85
N ASN A 196 -6.09 3.77 -21.15
CA ASN A 196 -5.82 5.14 -21.54
C ASN A 196 -4.99 5.20 -22.84
N PRO A 197 -5.51 4.71 -23.99
CA PRO A 197 -4.77 4.70 -25.25
C PRO A 197 -4.46 6.13 -25.74
N PRO A 198 -3.41 6.28 -26.58
CA PRO A 198 -3.15 7.55 -27.24
C PRO A 198 -4.33 7.94 -28.12
N ALA A 199 -4.64 9.24 -28.15
CA ALA A 199 -5.69 9.77 -29.00
C ALA A 199 -5.29 11.13 -29.57
N ARG A 200 -5.86 11.49 -30.72
CA ARG A 200 -5.61 12.80 -31.34
C ARG A 200 -6.05 13.93 -30.37
N GLY A 201 -5.12 14.83 -30.07
CA GLY A 201 -5.37 15.94 -29.16
C GLY A 201 -5.18 15.61 -27.67
N LYS A 202 -4.94 14.34 -27.28
CA LYS A 202 -4.58 13.98 -25.92
C LYS A 202 -3.13 14.39 -25.63
N ALA A 203 -2.92 15.18 -24.60
CA ALA A 203 -1.60 15.66 -24.23
C ALA A 203 -0.72 14.50 -23.70
N GLU A 204 0.52 14.47 -24.15
CA GLU A 204 1.58 13.55 -23.68
C GLU A 204 2.87 14.32 -23.47
N ALA A 205 3.64 13.96 -22.46
CA ALA A 205 5.01 14.44 -22.25
C ALA A 205 5.95 13.24 -22.03
N LYS A 206 7.11 13.29 -22.68
CA LYS A 206 8.18 12.32 -22.43
C LYS A 206 9.33 13.04 -21.73
N VAL A 207 9.59 12.67 -20.48
CA VAL A 207 10.57 13.31 -19.61
C VAL A 207 11.49 12.24 -19.03
N ASN A 208 12.80 12.38 -19.27
CA ASN A 208 13.83 11.44 -18.79
C ASN A 208 13.49 9.96 -19.07
N GLY A 209 12.87 9.68 -20.22
CA GLY A 209 12.46 8.33 -20.62
C GLY A 209 11.10 7.88 -20.06
N ALA A 210 10.53 8.54 -19.08
CA ALA A 210 9.17 8.33 -18.62
C ALA A 210 8.16 8.99 -19.56
N LEU A 211 7.09 8.28 -19.89
CA LEU A 211 5.98 8.82 -20.70
C LEU A 211 4.79 9.07 -19.77
N PHE A 212 4.32 10.30 -19.77
CA PHE A 212 3.11 10.74 -19.08
C PHE A 212 2.03 11.11 -20.09
N ARG A 213 0.79 10.71 -19.86
CA ARG A 213 -0.36 10.96 -20.72
C ARG A 213 -1.50 11.53 -19.88
N LEU A 214 -2.20 12.50 -20.41
CA LEU A 214 -3.43 13.02 -19.80
C LEU A 214 -4.40 11.86 -19.46
N GLY A 215 -4.85 11.80 -18.21
CA GLY A 215 -5.71 10.73 -17.70
C GLY A 215 -4.94 9.49 -17.19
N ASP A 216 -3.61 9.47 -17.20
CA ASP A 216 -2.85 8.37 -16.61
C ASP A 216 -3.04 8.31 -15.09
N LYS A 217 -3.19 7.08 -14.57
CA LYS A 217 -3.11 6.80 -13.15
C LYS A 217 -1.64 6.72 -12.73
N VAL A 218 -1.27 7.52 -11.76
CA VAL A 218 0.11 7.64 -11.26
C VAL A 218 0.15 7.50 -9.74
N MET A 219 1.34 7.20 -9.21
CA MET A 219 1.60 7.13 -7.79
C MET A 219 2.89 7.86 -7.46
N GLN A 220 2.86 8.63 -6.39
CA GLN A 220 4.03 9.22 -5.74
C GLN A 220 4.92 8.10 -5.17
N ILE A 221 6.21 8.12 -5.47
CA ILE A 221 7.15 7.06 -5.06
C ILE A 221 8.17 7.49 -4.02
N ARG A 222 8.10 8.74 -3.59
CA ARG A 222 8.92 9.33 -2.53
C ARG A 222 8.05 10.22 -1.64
N ASN A 223 8.50 10.46 -0.41
CA ASN A 223 7.89 11.49 0.41
C ASN A 223 8.44 12.84 -0.03
N ASP A 224 7.58 13.78 -0.38
CA ASP A 224 7.91 15.19 -0.56
C ASP A 224 7.06 16.02 0.40
N TYR A 225 7.68 16.46 1.48
CA TYR A 225 7.00 17.19 2.56
C TYR A 225 6.68 18.64 2.20
N ASN A 226 7.36 19.18 1.19
CA ASN A 226 7.29 20.59 0.79
C ASN A 226 6.55 20.77 -0.54
N LEU A 227 6.06 19.70 -1.16
CA LEU A 227 5.32 19.79 -2.42
C LEU A 227 3.93 20.41 -2.14
N PRO A 228 3.66 21.62 -2.67
CA PRO A 228 2.39 22.30 -2.39
C PRO A 228 1.23 21.64 -3.12
N TRP A 229 0.07 21.68 -2.48
CA TRP A 229 -1.20 21.28 -3.08
C TRP A 229 -2.29 22.28 -2.72
N ALA A 230 -3.31 22.36 -3.56
CA ALA A 230 -4.52 23.15 -3.33
C ALA A 230 -5.77 22.30 -3.57
N LYS A 231 -6.87 22.65 -2.93
CA LYS A 231 -8.20 22.07 -3.18
C LYS A 231 -9.11 23.06 -3.88
N GLU A 232 -10.21 22.58 -4.46
CA GLU A 232 -11.20 23.41 -5.12
C GLU A 232 -11.89 24.41 -4.16
N ASP A 233 -11.98 24.09 -2.87
CA ASP A 233 -12.55 24.96 -1.84
C ASP A 233 -11.60 26.10 -1.39
N GLY A 234 -10.41 26.19 -1.98
CA GLY A 234 -9.37 27.15 -1.64
C GLY A 234 -8.45 26.74 -0.50
N THR A 235 -8.68 25.59 0.12
CA THR A 235 -7.76 25.04 1.12
C THR A 235 -6.44 24.69 0.43
N ALA A 236 -5.31 25.07 1.03
CA ALA A 236 -3.98 24.76 0.55
C ALA A 236 -3.12 24.17 1.65
N GLY A 237 -2.08 23.43 1.27
CA GLY A 237 -1.14 22.85 2.19
C GLY A 237 0.06 22.27 1.46
N GLU A 238 0.88 21.52 2.17
CA GLU A 238 2.10 20.91 1.67
C GLU A 238 2.16 19.43 2.04
N GLY A 239 2.90 18.68 1.24
CA GLY A 239 3.22 17.28 1.45
C GLY A 239 2.40 16.31 0.63
N VAL A 240 3.13 15.54 -0.19
CA VAL A 240 2.64 14.38 -0.94
C VAL A 240 3.56 13.19 -0.60
N PHE A 241 2.98 12.02 -0.38
CA PHE A 241 3.70 10.93 0.25
C PHE A 241 3.81 9.69 -0.65
N ASN A 242 4.83 8.91 -0.38
CA ASN A 242 5.02 7.62 -1.05
C ASN A 242 3.78 6.73 -0.87
N GLY A 243 3.19 6.32 -1.99
CA GLY A 243 1.95 5.54 -2.05
C GLY A 243 0.70 6.37 -2.36
N ASP A 244 0.77 7.71 -2.33
CA ASP A 244 -0.33 8.56 -2.76
C ASP A 244 -0.59 8.35 -4.25
N MET A 245 -1.84 8.05 -4.61
CA MET A 245 -2.25 7.79 -5.98
C MET A 245 -3.11 8.91 -6.54
N GLY A 246 -2.91 9.21 -7.81
CA GLY A 246 -3.67 10.26 -8.48
C GLY A 246 -3.83 10.02 -9.97
N VAL A 247 -4.50 10.97 -10.61
CA VAL A 247 -4.74 10.99 -12.06
C VAL A 247 -4.18 12.27 -12.65
N ILE A 248 -3.48 12.18 -13.78
CA ILE A 248 -2.98 13.34 -14.51
C ILE A 248 -4.16 14.10 -15.11
N THR A 249 -4.38 15.32 -14.66
CA THR A 249 -5.49 16.18 -15.08
C THR A 249 -5.09 17.19 -16.16
N GLU A 250 -3.79 17.54 -16.22
CA GLU A 250 -3.26 18.46 -17.24
C GLU A 250 -1.77 18.20 -17.48
N ILE A 251 -1.30 18.45 -18.70
CA ILE A 251 0.12 18.46 -19.07
C ILE A 251 0.39 19.79 -19.78
N ASP A 252 1.00 20.71 -19.06
CA ASP A 252 1.45 22.00 -19.58
C ASP A 252 2.87 21.86 -20.16
N LYS A 253 2.95 21.64 -21.48
CA LYS A 253 4.26 21.50 -22.16
C LYS A 253 5.08 22.81 -22.20
N PRO A 254 4.46 23.98 -22.51
CA PRO A 254 5.18 25.25 -22.47
C PRO A 254 5.72 25.60 -21.09
N GLY A 255 4.92 25.40 -20.05
CA GLY A 255 5.30 25.63 -18.66
C GLY A 255 6.16 24.54 -18.04
N GLY A 256 6.29 23.37 -18.70
CA GLY A 256 7.08 22.24 -18.20
C GLY A 256 6.48 21.59 -16.97
N ALA A 257 5.15 21.53 -16.85
CA ALA A 257 4.45 21.05 -15.66
C ALA A 257 3.44 19.94 -15.95
N ILE A 258 3.23 19.09 -14.94
CA ILE A 258 2.20 18.03 -14.91
C ILE A 258 1.32 18.25 -13.69
N HIS A 259 0.02 18.39 -13.90
CA HIS A 259 -0.96 18.51 -12.83
C HIS A 259 -1.53 17.12 -12.52
N VAL A 260 -1.58 16.79 -11.24
CA VAL A 260 -2.09 15.49 -10.75
C VAL A 260 -3.14 15.75 -9.69
N ARG A 261 -4.34 15.18 -9.86
CA ARG A 261 -5.38 15.14 -8.84
C ARG A 261 -5.14 13.92 -7.96
N ILE A 262 -4.76 14.15 -6.70
CA ILE A 262 -4.60 13.14 -5.67
C ILE A 262 -5.73 13.31 -4.66
N ASP A 263 -6.69 12.41 -4.65
CA ASP A 263 -7.96 12.57 -3.92
C ASP A 263 -8.66 13.88 -4.32
N ASP A 264 -8.77 14.84 -3.39
CA ASP A 264 -9.35 16.16 -3.55
C ASP A 264 -8.29 17.29 -3.69
N LYS A 265 -7.01 16.91 -3.82
CA LYS A 265 -5.88 17.83 -3.91
C LYS A 265 -5.36 17.93 -5.34
N ASP A 266 -5.16 19.14 -5.80
CA ASP A 266 -4.43 19.43 -7.03
C ASP A 266 -2.96 19.69 -6.72
N VAL A 267 -2.09 18.92 -7.33
CA VAL A 267 -0.64 18.95 -7.14
C VAL A 267 0.03 19.25 -8.46
N VAL A 268 0.95 20.19 -8.48
CA VAL A 268 1.71 20.57 -9.68
C VAL A 268 3.14 20.11 -9.56
N TYR A 269 3.56 19.29 -10.50
CA TYR A 269 4.94 18.79 -10.64
C TYR A 269 5.60 19.48 -11.82
N ASP A 270 6.81 20.01 -11.64
CA ASP A 270 7.65 20.26 -12.81
C ASP A 270 8.06 18.92 -13.45
N PHE A 271 8.55 18.96 -14.70
CA PHE A 271 8.89 17.75 -15.44
C PHE A 271 10.00 16.94 -14.79
N GLU A 272 10.99 17.58 -14.18
CA GLU A 272 12.09 16.89 -13.51
C GLU A 272 11.57 16.12 -12.29
N ARG A 273 10.81 16.78 -11.44
CA ARG A 273 10.19 16.18 -10.27
C ARG A 273 9.24 15.07 -10.66
N ALA A 274 8.36 15.29 -11.67
CA ALA A 274 7.45 14.24 -12.14
C ALA A 274 8.19 12.98 -12.57
N SER A 275 9.32 13.11 -13.29
CA SER A 275 10.10 11.95 -13.74
C SER A 275 10.81 11.19 -12.62
N ASN A 276 11.10 11.86 -11.50
CA ASN A 276 11.80 11.28 -10.36
C ASN A 276 10.86 10.73 -9.28
N GLU A 277 9.62 11.23 -9.24
CA GLU A 277 8.71 10.98 -8.12
C GLU A 277 7.40 10.31 -8.52
N LEU A 278 7.05 10.25 -9.81
CA LEU A 278 5.83 9.61 -10.29
C LEU A 278 6.12 8.32 -11.06
N GLU A 279 5.38 7.26 -10.75
CA GLU A 279 5.34 6.03 -11.54
C GLU A 279 3.89 5.72 -11.98
N PRO A 280 3.68 5.05 -13.15
CA PRO A 280 2.37 4.52 -13.51
C PRO A 280 1.82 3.60 -12.42
N ALA A 281 0.54 3.70 -12.10
CA ALA A 281 -0.08 3.02 -10.96
C ALA A 281 -1.30 2.14 -11.29
N TYR A 282 -1.50 1.75 -12.54
CA TYR A 282 -2.51 0.73 -12.88
C TYR A 282 -2.20 -0.61 -12.22
N ALA A 283 -0.91 -0.94 -12.13
CA ALA A 283 -0.38 -2.07 -11.37
C ALA A 283 0.69 -1.60 -10.41
N VAL A 284 0.58 -1.96 -9.13
CA VAL A 284 1.57 -1.67 -8.09
C VAL A 284 1.99 -2.95 -7.38
N THR A 285 3.10 -2.93 -6.65
CA THR A 285 3.46 -4.09 -5.83
C THR A 285 2.57 -4.18 -4.59
N VAL A 286 2.36 -5.39 -4.07
CA VAL A 286 1.65 -5.59 -2.80
C VAL A 286 2.27 -4.77 -1.66
N HIS A 287 3.61 -4.61 -1.63
CA HIS A 287 4.29 -3.76 -0.65
C HIS A 287 3.85 -2.29 -0.74
N LYS A 288 3.73 -1.75 -1.96
CA LYS A 288 3.32 -0.36 -2.17
C LYS A 288 1.82 -0.12 -1.97
N SER A 289 1.02 -1.17 -1.86
CA SER A 289 -0.41 -1.07 -1.56
C SER A 289 -0.73 -1.09 -0.06
N GLN A 290 0.27 -1.28 0.82
CA GLN A 290 0.06 -1.23 2.27
C GLN A 290 -0.56 0.11 2.69
N GLY A 291 -1.49 0.09 3.62
CA GLY A 291 -2.25 1.27 4.05
C GLY A 291 -3.37 1.71 3.10
N ASN A 292 -3.44 1.17 1.87
CA ASN A 292 -4.51 1.45 0.90
C ASN A 292 -5.48 0.28 0.78
N GLU A 293 -6.72 0.58 0.42
CA GLU A 293 -7.77 -0.40 0.11
C GLU A 293 -8.50 0.01 -1.17
N PHE A 294 -8.92 -0.97 -1.96
CA PHE A 294 -9.53 -0.75 -3.27
C PHE A 294 -10.87 -1.48 -3.39
N PRO A 295 -11.87 -0.92 -4.09
CA PRO A 295 -13.13 -1.61 -4.36
C PRO A 295 -12.91 -2.97 -5.04
N ALA A 296 -12.07 -3.03 -6.07
CA ALA A 296 -11.74 -4.26 -6.79
C ALA A 296 -10.23 -4.46 -6.91
N VAL A 297 -9.75 -5.66 -6.58
CA VAL A 297 -8.34 -6.04 -6.64
C VAL A 297 -8.15 -7.25 -7.56
N VAL A 298 -7.14 -7.19 -8.41
CA VAL A 298 -6.70 -8.31 -9.25
C VAL A 298 -5.25 -8.66 -8.91
N ILE A 299 -4.99 -9.91 -8.55
CA ILE A 299 -3.64 -10.37 -8.14
C ILE A 299 -3.16 -11.47 -9.09
N PRO A 300 -2.06 -11.27 -9.84
CA PRO A 300 -1.39 -12.37 -10.56
C PRO A 300 -0.71 -13.30 -9.55
N VAL A 301 -1.04 -14.58 -9.62
CA VAL A 301 -0.48 -15.67 -8.79
C VAL A 301 0.13 -16.76 -9.69
N LEU A 302 1.05 -16.31 -10.56
CA LEU A 302 1.76 -17.16 -11.49
C LEU A 302 3.24 -16.76 -11.53
N ASP A 303 4.12 -17.71 -11.25
CA ASP A 303 5.58 -17.58 -11.26
C ASP A 303 6.14 -16.34 -10.52
N PRO A 304 5.68 -16.05 -9.29
CA PRO A 304 6.27 -14.96 -8.52
C PRO A 304 7.74 -15.25 -8.19
N PRO A 305 8.58 -14.23 -7.98
CA PRO A 305 9.93 -14.44 -7.47
C PRO A 305 9.89 -15.30 -6.18
N ARG A 306 10.76 -16.31 -6.08
CA ARG A 306 10.76 -17.27 -4.96
C ARG A 306 10.76 -16.60 -3.57
N GLN A 307 11.50 -15.51 -3.44
CA GLN A 307 11.57 -14.72 -2.20
C GLN A 307 10.27 -14.00 -1.83
N LEU A 308 9.35 -13.85 -2.79
CA LEU A 308 8.04 -13.22 -2.61
C LEU A 308 6.89 -14.24 -2.57
N CYS A 309 7.19 -15.54 -2.65
CA CYS A 309 6.22 -16.62 -2.57
C CYS A 309 6.01 -17.04 -1.09
N TYR A 310 5.32 -16.20 -0.30
CA TYR A 310 5.04 -16.47 1.11
C TYR A 310 3.68 -15.93 1.57
N ARG A 311 3.19 -16.49 2.68
CA ARG A 311 1.83 -16.30 3.20
C ARG A 311 1.46 -14.84 3.45
N ASN A 312 2.32 -14.09 4.14
CA ASN A 312 2.01 -12.70 4.49
C ASN A 312 1.85 -11.79 3.27
N LEU A 313 2.56 -12.07 2.16
CA LEU A 313 2.40 -11.30 0.92
C LEU A 313 1.02 -11.55 0.31
N LEU A 314 0.61 -12.82 0.22
CA LEU A 314 -0.72 -13.17 -0.29
C LEU A 314 -1.81 -12.58 0.61
N TYR A 315 -1.68 -12.75 1.92
CA TYR A 315 -2.62 -12.20 2.92
C TYR A 315 -2.76 -10.68 2.78
N THR A 316 -1.63 -9.95 2.75
CA THR A 316 -1.66 -8.49 2.58
C THR A 316 -2.36 -8.09 1.28
N GLY A 317 -2.08 -8.77 0.17
CA GLY A 317 -2.75 -8.50 -1.11
C GLY A 317 -4.26 -8.74 -1.06
N VAL A 318 -4.69 -9.85 -0.47
CA VAL A 318 -6.10 -10.23 -0.30
C VAL A 318 -6.85 -9.20 0.53
N THR A 319 -6.26 -8.74 1.64
CA THR A 319 -6.89 -7.76 2.54
C THR A 319 -6.96 -6.34 1.97
N ARG A 320 -6.40 -6.07 0.78
CA ARG A 320 -6.58 -4.78 0.10
C ARG A 320 -7.90 -4.67 -0.67
N ALA A 321 -8.61 -5.78 -0.88
CA ALA A 321 -9.88 -5.79 -1.60
C ALA A 321 -11.06 -5.53 -0.65
N LYS A 322 -11.93 -4.57 -1.02
CA LYS A 322 -13.15 -4.25 -0.27
C LYS A 322 -14.38 -5.02 -0.73
N GLN A 323 -14.57 -5.13 -2.05
CA GLN A 323 -15.81 -5.62 -2.64
C GLN A 323 -15.58 -6.77 -3.62
N LEU A 324 -14.42 -6.80 -4.29
CA LEU A 324 -14.12 -7.82 -5.29
C LEU A 324 -12.64 -8.18 -5.29
N LEU A 325 -12.33 -9.46 -5.21
CA LEU A 325 -10.99 -10.00 -5.36
C LEU A 325 -10.93 -11.04 -6.48
N ILE A 326 -9.96 -10.91 -7.38
CA ILE A 326 -9.70 -11.87 -8.43
C ILE A 326 -8.24 -12.32 -8.38
N LEU A 327 -8.00 -13.60 -8.18
CA LEU A 327 -6.69 -14.22 -8.33
C LEU A 327 -6.58 -14.81 -9.75
N VAL A 328 -5.51 -14.49 -10.48
CA VAL A 328 -5.27 -14.99 -11.83
C VAL A 328 -3.96 -15.77 -11.87
N GLY A 329 -3.99 -17.05 -12.18
CA GLY A 329 -2.78 -17.86 -12.29
C GLY A 329 -2.92 -19.32 -11.91
N ARG A 330 -1.93 -19.83 -11.15
CA ARG A 330 -1.81 -21.26 -10.86
C ARG A 330 -2.15 -21.56 -9.40
N ARG A 331 -3.05 -22.53 -9.20
CA ARG A 331 -3.43 -22.98 -7.85
C ARG A 331 -2.21 -23.39 -7.02
N GLY A 332 -1.27 -24.16 -7.60
CA GLY A 332 -0.07 -24.60 -6.88
C GLY A 332 0.82 -23.45 -6.36
N VAL A 333 0.74 -22.25 -6.95
CA VAL A 333 1.41 -21.05 -6.41
C VAL A 333 0.69 -20.57 -5.16
N ILE A 334 -0.63 -20.55 -5.15
CA ILE A 334 -1.43 -20.19 -3.97
C ILE A 334 -1.15 -21.18 -2.84
N ASP A 335 -1.15 -22.50 -3.15
CA ASP A 335 -0.83 -23.56 -2.21
C ASP A 335 0.55 -23.31 -1.57
N ALA A 336 1.58 -23.10 -2.40
CA ALA A 336 2.94 -22.83 -1.93
C ALA A 336 3.05 -21.54 -1.09
N MET A 337 2.32 -20.48 -1.46
CA MET A 337 2.31 -19.24 -0.67
C MET A 337 1.65 -19.44 0.69
N VAL A 338 0.53 -20.16 0.76
CA VAL A 338 -0.20 -20.44 2.00
C VAL A 338 0.61 -21.33 2.94
N GLU A 339 1.30 -22.35 2.41
CA GLU A 339 2.16 -23.23 3.20
C GLU A 339 3.42 -22.53 3.71
N ASN A 340 3.97 -21.59 2.93
CA ASN A 340 5.19 -20.89 3.28
C ASN A 340 4.96 -19.80 4.34
N ASN A 341 4.99 -20.20 5.59
CA ASN A 341 4.94 -19.32 6.76
C ASN A 341 6.34 -18.80 7.16
N ARG A 342 7.29 -18.78 6.27
CA ARG A 342 8.60 -18.19 6.55
C ARG A 342 8.43 -16.67 6.60
N LYS A 343 8.01 -16.18 7.77
CA LYS A 343 8.26 -14.77 8.14
C LYS A 343 9.76 -14.57 7.91
N THR A 344 10.13 -13.58 7.13
CA THR A 344 11.55 -13.23 6.99
C THR A 344 12.11 -13.13 8.39
N LYS A 345 12.98 -14.08 8.79
CA LYS A 345 13.57 -14.08 10.12
C LYS A 345 14.34 -12.79 10.27
N ARG A 346 13.77 -11.86 11.02
CA ARG A 346 14.43 -10.62 11.36
C ARG A 346 15.19 -10.85 12.64
N TYR A 347 16.49 -10.61 12.59
CA TYR A 347 17.31 -10.63 13.78
C TYR A 347 17.09 -9.32 14.54
N THR A 348 16.21 -9.37 15.53
CA THR A 348 15.94 -8.26 16.43
C THR A 348 16.22 -8.69 17.85
N GLY A 349 16.85 -7.83 18.63
CA GLY A 349 17.09 -8.04 20.05
C GLY A 349 15.96 -7.59 20.95
N LEU A 350 14.94 -6.88 20.42
CA LEU A 350 13.94 -6.21 21.22
C LEU A 350 13.24 -7.13 22.22
N LYS A 351 12.74 -8.29 21.76
CA LYS A 351 12.12 -9.27 22.67
C LYS A 351 13.10 -9.76 23.74
N TRP A 352 14.36 -10.00 23.39
CA TRP A 352 15.38 -10.47 24.33
C TRP A 352 15.67 -9.41 25.39
N PHE A 353 15.86 -8.15 24.99
CA PHE A 353 16.07 -7.04 25.93
C PHE A 353 14.88 -6.87 26.87
N LEU A 354 13.65 -6.85 26.33
CA LEU A 354 12.43 -6.74 27.15
C LEU A 354 12.28 -7.83 28.21
N LEU A 355 12.79 -9.05 27.95
CA LEU A 355 12.69 -10.18 28.87
C LEU A 355 13.87 -10.29 29.85
N ASN A 356 15.00 -9.60 29.61
CA ASN A 356 16.24 -9.74 30.37
C ASN A 356 16.76 -8.40 30.93
N GLU A 357 16.00 -7.29 30.80
CA GLU A 357 16.28 -6.08 31.56
C GLU A 357 15.83 -6.29 33.02
N GLU A 358 16.81 -6.34 33.93
CA GLU A 358 16.62 -6.23 35.39
C GLU A 358 16.61 -4.76 35.82
#